data_124d7db7511b588fe27478ee7522f3b3
#
_entry.id   124d7db7511b588fe27478ee7522f3b3
#
_cell.length_a   1.000
_cell.length_b   1.000
_cell.length_c   1.000
_cell.angle_alpha   90.00
_cell.angle_beta   90.00
_cell.angle_gamma   90.00
#
_symmetry.space_group_name_H-M   'P 1'
#
loop_
_entity.id
_entity.type
_entity.pdbx_description
1 polymer ?
#
loop_
_entity_poly.entity_id
_entity_poly.type
_entity_poly.pdbx_seq_one_letter_code
_entity_poly.pdbx_strand_id
1 'polypeptide(L)'
;MRSLLAEEEIRRYNTDDVILVQDANTRGYVYLVLTGYCEVVRHDGLQLHSEAKLQAGDILGEMAVITGSGTRNASVIARTPVTLCVFSEETFKSFIVAEGFQEKLLQQWSLRPAISRQPQFANMTSTVLEKISHIAESHIMPPGDTFEVTEYVWCLLVGGDAKINGETMYRAEDYGARPFAEIITGPISSKDGCTLLLFDARRLQRLRLSTPQFNYYLRKLRMKETQGKVDWRLGKVNIAD
;
A
#
# COMPACT_ATOMS: atom_id res chain seq x y z
N MET A 1 -1.27 22.82 -9.63
CA MET A 1 -1.43 22.00 -10.86
C MET A 1 -1.23 22.78 -12.16
N ARG A 2 -1.78 24.00 -12.35
CA ARG A 2 -1.54 24.79 -13.57
C ARG A 2 -0.08 25.26 -13.77
N SER A 3 0.72 25.43 -12.72
CA SER A 3 2.12 25.88 -12.84
C SER A 3 3.11 24.78 -13.23
N LEU A 4 2.73 23.51 -13.04
CA LEU A 4 3.56 22.36 -13.45
C LEU A 4 3.53 22.11 -14.97
N LEU A 5 2.50 22.61 -15.67
CA LEU A 5 2.22 22.26 -17.06
C LEU A 5 2.97 23.13 -18.11
N ALA A 6 3.92 23.96 -17.69
CA ALA A 6 4.59 24.91 -18.59
C ALA A 6 5.87 24.43 -19.28
N GLU A 7 6.49 23.31 -18.78
CA GLU A 7 7.77 22.79 -19.31
C GLU A 7 7.72 21.27 -19.57
N GLU A 8 6.56 20.73 -19.96
CA GLU A 8 6.31 19.28 -19.94
C GLU A 8 6.49 18.64 -21.31
N GLU A 9 7.15 17.50 -21.30
CA GLU A 9 7.25 16.64 -22.46
C GLU A 9 6.13 15.59 -22.44
N ILE A 10 5.42 15.45 -23.56
CA ILE A 10 4.43 14.38 -23.75
C ILE A 10 5.08 13.20 -24.44
N ARG A 11 5.08 12.04 -23.79
CA ARG A 11 5.56 10.78 -24.35
C ARG A 11 4.41 9.82 -24.61
N ARG A 12 4.51 9.09 -25.73
CA ARG A 12 3.53 8.08 -26.13
C ARG A 12 4.22 6.74 -26.23
N TYR A 13 3.53 5.72 -25.72
CA TYR A 13 3.99 4.33 -25.70
C TYR A 13 2.91 3.45 -26.31
N ASN A 14 3.35 2.44 -27.07
CA ASN A 14 2.46 1.41 -27.58
C ASN A 14 2.20 0.33 -26.52
N THR A 15 1.22 -0.53 -26.78
CA THR A 15 0.99 -1.72 -25.95
C THR A 15 2.26 -2.55 -25.86
N ASP A 16 2.59 -3.02 -24.65
CA ASP A 16 3.75 -3.82 -24.26
C ASP A 16 5.11 -3.08 -24.31
N ASP A 17 5.13 -1.78 -24.61
CA ASP A 17 6.35 -0.99 -24.41
C ASP A 17 6.70 -0.93 -22.90
N VAL A 18 8.01 -1.07 -22.62
CA VAL A 18 8.54 -0.92 -21.26
C VAL A 18 8.87 0.55 -21.01
N ILE A 19 8.16 1.16 -20.08
CA ILE A 19 8.29 2.58 -19.72
C ILE A 19 9.44 2.78 -18.71
N LEU A 20 9.46 1.94 -17.67
CA LEU A 20 10.49 1.92 -16.63
C LEU A 20 11.01 0.49 -16.46
N VAL A 21 12.29 0.36 -16.16
CA VAL A 21 12.94 -0.92 -15.86
C VAL A 21 13.37 -0.94 -14.40
N GLN A 22 13.04 -1.99 -13.67
CA GLN A 22 13.49 -2.22 -12.29
C GLN A 22 15.01 -2.17 -12.22
N ASP A 23 15.53 -1.62 -11.11
CA ASP A 23 16.95 -1.45 -10.80
C ASP A 23 17.74 -0.53 -11.77
N ALA A 24 17.10 -0.05 -12.84
CA ALA A 24 17.71 0.96 -13.69
C ALA A 24 17.86 2.29 -12.92
N ASN A 25 18.96 3.01 -13.19
CA ASN A 25 19.17 4.35 -12.65
C ASN A 25 18.01 5.27 -13.06
N THR A 26 17.53 6.08 -12.11
CA THR A 26 16.54 7.10 -12.43
C THR A 26 17.23 8.13 -13.32
N ARG A 27 16.62 8.40 -14.47
CA ARG A 27 17.08 9.50 -15.33
C ARG A 27 16.51 10.85 -14.89
N GLY A 28 16.06 10.94 -13.61
CA GLY A 28 15.52 12.17 -13.05
C GLY A 28 14.11 12.52 -13.56
N TYR A 29 13.32 11.55 -13.98
CA TYR A 29 11.97 11.79 -14.49
C TYR A 29 10.88 11.10 -13.65
N VAL A 30 9.77 11.80 -13.51
CA VAL A 30 8.49 11.32 -12.96
C VAL A 30 7.43 11.50 -14.03
N TYR A 31 6.45 10.63 -14.05
CA TYR A 31 5.44 10.58 -15.11
C TYR A 31 4.04 10.60 -14.54
N LEU A 32 3.13 11.32 -15.19
CA LEU A 32 1.69 11.29 -14.93
C LEU A 32 1.00 10.59 -16.12
N VAL A 33 0.18 9.60 -15.83
CA VAL A 33 -0.64 8.93 -16.86
C VAL A 33 -1.77 9.86 -17.29
N LEU A 34 -1.80 10.25 -18.55
CA LEU A 34 -2.87 11.04 -19.13
C LEU A 34 -3.96 10.17 -19.75
N THR A 35 -3.55 9.12 -20.46
CA THR A 35 -4.47 8.16 -21.08
C THR A 35 -3.88 6.75 -21.10
N GLY A 36 -4.74 5.74 -21.23
CA GLY A 36 -4.34 4.36 -21.25
C GLY A 36 -4.10 3.78 -19.84
N TYR A 37 -3.52 2.59 -19.80
CA TYR A 37 -3.15 1.99 -18.53
C TYR A 37 -1.83 1.23 -18.59
N CYS A 38 -1.10 1.25 -17.47
CA CYS A 38 0.17 0.58 -17.28
C CYS A 38 0.05 -0.46 -16.17
N GLU A 39 0.94 -1.46 -16.21
CA GLU A 39 1.11 -2.44 -15.16
C GLU A 39 2.48 -2.27 -14.52
N VAL A 40 2.51 -2.20 -13.19
CA VAL A 40 3.72 -2.23 -12.39
C VAL A 40 4.06 -3.68 -12.12
N VAL A 41 5.24 -4.11 -12.53
CA VAL A 41 5.73 -5.47 -12.32
C VAL A 41 7.06 -5.43 -11.57
N ARG A 42 7.19 -6.31 -10.60
CA ARG A 42 8.43 -6.51 -9.87
C ARG A 42 9.00 -7.90 -10.14
N HIS A 43 10.30 -7.95 -10.29
CA HIS A 43 11.06 -9.17 -10.46
C HIS A 43 11.80 -9.47 -9.14
N ASP A 44 11.57 -10.65 -8.57
CA ASP A 44 12.28 -11.16 -7.40
C ASP A 44 13.05 -12.44 -7.76
N GLY A 45 14.19 -12.29 -8.42
CA GLY A 45 14.97 -13.42 -8.90
C GLY A 45 14.34 -14.12 -10.11
N LEU A 46 13.46 -15.10 -9.92
CA LEU A 46 12.92 -15.93 -11.02
C LEU A 46 11.47 -15.65 -11.39
N GLN A 47 10.75 -14.84 -10.62
CA GLN A 47 9.32 -14.61 -10.83
C GLN A 47 8.99 -13.14 -11.05
N LEU A 48 8.07 -12.90 -11.98
CA LEU A 48 7.46 -11.59 -12.21
C LEU A 48 6.14 -11.51 -11.43
N HIS A 49 6.04 -10.50 -10.58
CA HIS A 49 4.83 -10.23 -9.82
C HIS A 49 4.18 -8.94 -10.31
N SER A 50 2.90 -9.02 -10.68
CA SER A 50 2.10 -7.83 -10.95
C SER A 50 1.75 -7.17 -9.62
N GLU A 51 2.28 -5.97 -9.35
CA GLU A 51 2.07 -5.25 -8.10
C GLU A 51 0.93 -4.24 -8.17
N ALA A 52 0.76 -3.60 -9.33
CA ALA A 52 -0.20 -2.52 -9.48
C ALA A 52 -0.63 -2.30 -10.93
N LYS A 53 -1.83 -1.71 -11.07
CA LYS A 53 -2.32 -1.15 -12.34
C LYS A 53 -2.46 0.35 -12.18
N LEU A 54 -1.87 1.10 -13.11
CA LEU A 54 -1.89 2.56 -13.14
C LEU A 54 -2.70 3.04 -14.34
N GLN A 55 -3.53 4.03 -14.12
CA GLN A 55 -4.45 4.60 -15.11
C GLN A 55 -4.37 6.13 -15.13
N ALA A 56 -5.15 6.77 -15.96
CA ALA A 56 -5.19 8.23 -16.05
C ALA A 56 -5.37 8.89 -14.67
N GLY A 57 -4.47 9.81 -14.34
CA GLY A 57 -4.37 10.48 -13.04
C GLY A 57 -3.35 9.86 -12.08
N ASP A 58 -2.85 8.65 -12.35
CA ASP A 58 -1.82 8.02 -11.52
C ASP A 58 -0.41 8.53 -11.91
N ILE A 59 0.48 8.57 -10.91
CA ILE A 59 1.89 8.94 -11.07
C ILE A 59 2.74 7.67 -11.03
N LEU A 60 3.83 7.66 -11.80
CA LEU A 60 4.81 6.58 -11.82
C LEU A 60 6.26 7.09 -11.85
N GLY A 61 7.15 6.32 -11.25
CA GLY A 61 8.58 6.66 -11.14
C GLY A 61 8.93 7.63 -10.02
N GLU A 62 7.96 8.08 -9.27
CA GLU A 62 8.04 9.00 -8.15
C GLU A 62 8.80 8.45 -6.95
N MET A 63 8.67 7.13 -6.68
CA MET A 63 9.28 6.47 -5.51
C MET A 63 10.78 6.70 -5.43
N ALA A 64 11.48 6.54 -6.54
CA ALA A 64 12.92 6.71 -6.60
C ALA A 64 13.36 8.15 -6.27
N VAL A 65 12.53 9.13 -6.66
CA VAL A 65 12.78 10.56 -6.41
C VAL A 65 12.55 10.89 -4.94
N ILE A 66 11.48 10.36 -4.34
CA ILE A 66 11.10 10.70 -2.96
C ILE A 66 11.97 9.96 -1.94
N THR A 67 12.30 8.70 -2.21
CA THR A 67 13.20 7.93 -1.33
C THR A 67 14.66 8.28 -1.52
N GLY A 68 15.02 8.97 -2.61
CA GLY A 68 16.42 9.24 -2.96
C GLY A 68 17.22 7.98 -3.31
N SER A 69 16.54 6.87 -3.63
CA SER A 69 17.21 5.59 -3.91
C SER A 69 18.10 5.61 -5.16
N GLY A 70 17.84 6.54 -6.08
CA GLY A 70 18.58 6.65 -7.35
C GLY A 70 18.23 5.54 -8.36
N THR A 71 17.47 4.52 -7.98
CA THR A 71 17.09 3.39 -8.83
C THR A 71 15.58 3.14 -8.84
N ARG A 72 15.07 2.54 -9.90
CA ARG A 72 13.66 2.18 -10.04
C ARG A 72 13.33 0.94 -9.22
N ASN A 73 12.30 1.01 -8.39
CA ASN A 73 11.88 -0.09 -7.50
C ASN A 73 11.10 -1.21 -8.23
N ALA A 74 10.58 -0.92 -9.42
CA ALA A 74 9.81 -1.85 -10.25
C ALA A 74 9.89 -1.45 -11.73
N SER A 75 9.55 -2.37 -12.61
CA SER A 75 9.31 -2.08 -14.01
C SER A 75 7.87 -1.63 -14.24
N VAL A 76 7.65 -0.80 -15.26
CA VAL A 76 6.31 -0.36 -15.69
C VAL A 76 6.16 -0.66 -17.17
N ILE A 77 5.09 -1.37 -17.52
CA ILE A 77 4.79 -1.82 -18.87
C ILE A 77 3.45 -1.22 -19.31
N ALA A 78 3.39 -0.63 -20.50
CA ALA A 78 2.15 -0.19 -21.10
C ALA A 78 1.28 -1.39 -21.48
N ARG A 79 0.04 -1.47 -21.02
CA ARG A 79 -0.89 -2.56 -21.38
C ARG A 79 -1.96 -2.15 -22.38
N THR A 80 -2.01 -0.90 -22.68
CA THR A 80 -2.75 -0.27 -23.81
C THR A 80 -1.85 0.81 -24.39
N PRO A 81 -2.18 1.44 -25.52
CA PRO A 81 -1.52 2.70 -25.90
C PRO A 81 -1.64 3.72 -24.75
N VAL A 82 -0.51 4.27 -24.33
CA VAL A 82 -0.40 5.17 -23.17
C VAL A 82 0.18 6.50 -23.58
N THR A 83 -0.39 7.57 -23.06
CA THR A 83 0.19 8.91 -23.13
C THR A 83 0.56 9.35 -21.73
N LEU A 84 1.83 9.75 -21.55
CA LEU A 84 2.39 10.23 -20.30
C LEU A 84 2.81 11.69 -20.41
N CYS A 85 2.58 12.45 -19.36
CA CYS A 85 3.22 13.73 -19.10
C CYS A 85 4.50 13.49 -18.28
N VAL A 86 5.61 14.09 -18.68
CA VAL A 86 6.92 13.84 -18.09
C VAL A 86 7.37 15.09 -17.33
N PHE A 87 7.76 14.90 -16.08
CA PHE A 87 8.29 15.94 -15.21
C PHE A 87 9.75 15.67 -14.89
N SER A 88 10.57 16.71 -14.80
CA SER A 88 11.89 16.57 -14.20
C SER A 88 11.78 16.28 -12.70
N GLU A 89 12.79 15.64 -12.14
CA GLU A 89 12.89 15.41 -10.69
C GLU A 89 12.83 16.73 -9.91
N GLU A 90 13.48 17.78 -10.41
CA GLU A 90 13.47 19.11 -9.80
C GLU A 90 12.07 19.71 -9.77
N THR A 91 11.37 19.68 -10.91
CA THR A 91 10.00 20.18 -11.02
C THR A 91 9.08 19.43 -10.07
N PHE A 92 9.19 18.11 -10.02
CA PHE A 92 8.38 17.28 -9.12
C PHE A 92 8.68 17.56 -7.65
N LYS A 93 9.97 17.61 -7.26
CA LYS A 93 10.39 17.96 -5.88
C LYS A 93 9.90 19.35 -5.48
N SER A 94 10.07 20.33 -6.33
CA SER A 94 9.62 21.69 -6.05
C SER A 94 8.12 21.75 -5.82
N PHE A 95 7.33 21.00 -6.60
CA PHE A 95 5.89 20.90 -6.44
C PHE A 95 5.49 20.26 -5.10
N ILE A 96 6.04 19.09 -4.77
CA ILE A 96 5.66 18.40 -3.53
C ILE A 96 6.07 19.18 -2.27
N VAL A 97 7.18 19.93 -2.32
CA VAL A 97 7.61 20.82 -1.24
C VAL A 97 6.69 22.03 -1.12
N ALA A 98 6.41 22.71 -2.24
CA ALA A 98 5.55 23.91 -2.26
C ALA A 98 4.13 23.63 -1.76
N GLU A 99 3.59 22.45 -2.06
CA GLU A 99 2.24 22.03 -1.61
C GLU A 99 2.25 21.35 -0.24
N GLY A 100 3.42 21.17 0.41
CA GLY A 100 3.54 20.52 1.71
C GLY A 100 3.20 19.01 1.69
N PHE A 101 3.29 18.37 0.52
CA PHE A 101 2.92 16.96 0.37
C PHE A 101 4.05 15.98 0.70
N GLN A 102 5.29 16.46 0.89
CA GLN A 102 6.46 15.59 1.02
C GLN A 102 6.33 14.59 2.16
N GLU A 103 6.02 15.04 3.38
CA GLU A 103 5.88 14.14 4.54
C GLU A 103 4.72 13.16 4.35
N LYS A 104 3.59 13.66 3.85
CA LYS A 104 2.41 12.84 3.60
C LYS A 104 2.65 11.76 2.56
N LEU A 105 3.35 12.07 1.48
CA LEU A 105 3.72 11.11 0.46
C LEU A 105 4.72 10.07 0.98
N LEU A 106 5.75 10.50 1.71
CA LEU A 106 6.70 9.60 2.35
C LEU A 106 6.00 8.63 3.31
N GLN A 107 5.11 9.12 4.15
CA GLN A 107 4.32 8.29 5.06
C GLN A 107 3.46 7.29 4.30
N GLN A 108 2.70 7.72 3.32
CA GLN A 108 1.82 6.86 2.53
C GLN A 108 2.60 5.74 1.81
N TRP A 109 3.78 6.03 1.30
CA TRP A 109 4.57 5.08 0.54
C TRP A 109 5.40 4.14 1.40
N SER A 110 5.84 4.57 2.57
CA SER A 110 6.42 3.67 3.56
C SER A 110 5.42 2.62 4.05
N LEU A 111 4.13 2.99 4.13
CA LEU A 111 3.05 2.11 4.59
C LEU A 111 2.55 1.15 3.51
N ARG A 112 2.58 1.54 2.24
CA ARG A 112 2.04 0.76 1.13
C ARG A 112 2.61 -0.67 1.03
N PRO A 113 3.93 -0.89 1.10
CA PRO A 113 4.50 -2.24 1.15
C PRO A 113 4.09 -3.03 2.38
N ALA A 114 3.99 -2.37 3.53
CA ALA A 114 3.56 -3.02 4.76
C ALA A 114 2.08 -3.46 4.68
N ILE A 115 1.22 -2.62 4.09
CA ILE A 115 -0.19 -2.91 3.86
C ILE A 115 -0.37 -4.03 2.83
N SER A 116 0.29 -3.94 1.67
CA SER A 116 0.13 -4.92 0.58
C SER A 116 0.58 -6.33 0.95
N ARG A 117 1.52 -6.45 1.89
CA ARG A 117 1.96 -7.76 2.42
C ARG A 117 0.95 -8.41 3.36
N GLN A 118 -0.03 -7.65 3.87
CA GLN A 118 -1.04 -8.23 4.74
C GLN A 118 -2.03 -9.07 3.91
N PRO A 119 -2.36 -10.30 4.33
CA PRO A 119 -3.25 -11.18 3.58
C PRO A 119 -4.60 -10.54 3.23
N GLN A 120 -5.09 -9.66 4.11
CA GLN A 120 -6.34 -8.92 3.92
C GLN A 120 -6.30 -8.00 2.70
N PHE A 121 -5.11 -7.55 2.28
CA PHE A 121 -4.90 -6.55 1.22
C PHE A 121 -4.14 -7.08 0.01
N ALA A 122 -3.60 -8.30 0.07
CA ALA A 122 -2.69 -8.87 -0.94
C ALA A 122 -3.23 -8.90 -2.37
N ASN A 123 -4.56 -8.93 -2.55
CA ASN A 123 -5.20 -8.97 -3.87
C ASN A 123 -5.93 -7.66 -4.23
N MET A 124 -5.65 -6.57 -3.52
CA MET A 124 -6.28 -5.29 -3.80
C MET A 124 -5.56 -4.54 -4.91
N THR A 125 -6.33 -3.80 -5.69
CA THR A 125 -5.77 -2.94 -6.73
C THR A 125 -4.95 -1.80 -6.11
N SER A 126 -4.02 -1.25 -6.88
CA SER A 126 -3.19 -0.10 -6.46
C SER A 126 -4.04 1.06 -5.95
N THR A 127 -5.11 1.39 -6.65
CA THR A 127 -6.05 2.47 -6.27
C THR A 127 -6.72 2.22 -4.91
N VAL A 128 -7.06 0.96 -4.61
CA VAL A 128 -7.64 0.59 -3.30
C VAL A 128 -6.57 0.65 -2.21
N LEU A 129 -5.38 0.13 -2.47
CA LEU A 129 -4.24 0.19 -1.54
C LEU A 129 -3.84 1.63 -1.22
N GLU A 130 -3.86 2.51 -2.22
CA GLU A 130 -3.63 3.94 -2.02
C GLU A 130 -4.65 4.55 -1.06
N LYS A 131 -5.95 4.33 -1.30
CA LYS A 131 -7.00 4.81 -0.39
C LYS A 131 -6.86 4.26 1.03
N ILE A 132 -6.43 2.99 1.17
CA ILE A 132 -6.16 2.37 2.46
C ILE A 132 -4.95 3.02 3.13
N SER A 133 -3.86 3.28 2.39
CA SER A 133 -2.67 3.93 2.94
C SER A 133 -2.93 5.36 3.43
N HIS A 134 -3.92 6.05 2.86
CA HIS A 134 -4.35 7.37 3.33
C HIS A 134 -5.02 7.39 4.71
N ILE A 135 -5.55 6.25 5.15
CA ILE A 135 -6.23 6.13 6.45
C ILE A 135 -5.44 5.26 7.44
N ALA A 136 -4.31 4.72 6.99
CA ALA A 136 -3.41 3.91 7.81
C ALA A 136 -2.37 4.79 8.50
N GLU A 137 -2.00 4.43 9.71
CA GLU A 137 -0.92 5.02 10.48
C GLU A 137 0.02 3.92 10.97
N SER A 138 1.34 4.14 10.88
CA SER A 138 2.32 3.27 11.51
C SER A 138 2.54 3.73 12.94
N HIS A 139 2.37 2.84 13.88
CA HIS A 139 2.67 3.06 15.29
C HIS A 139 3.80 2.15 15.73
N ILE A 140 4.96 2.75 16.02
CA ILE A 140 6.13 2.04 16.54
C ILE A 140 6.07 2.11 18.06
N MET A 141 5.89 0.96 18.70
CA MET A 141 5.93 0.81 20.15
C MET A 141 7.36 0.52 20.60
N PRO A 142 7.96 1.37 21.44
CA PRO A 142 9.22 1.06 22.10
C PRO A 142 9.12 -0.16 23.01
N PRO A 143 10.26 -0.80 23.37
CA PRO A 143 10.30 -1.85 24.35
C PRO A 143 9.69 -1.42 25.70
N GLY A 144 8.76 -2.23 26.22
CA GLY A 144 8.09 -1.99 27.49
C GLY A 144 6.93 -0.98 27.46
N ASP A 145 6.64 -0.39 26.31
CA ASP A 145 5.51 0.52 26.15
C ASP A 145 4.18 -0.24 26.01
N THR A 146 3.07 0.47 26.16
CA THR A 146 1.71 -0.07 26.06
C THR A 146 0.85 0.79 25.17
N PHE A 147 -0.04 0.15 24.40
CA PHE A 147 -1.01 0.81 23.52
C PHE A 147 -2.39 0.22 23.72
N GLU A 148 -3.40 1.08 23.90
CA GLU A 148 -4.78 0.65 24.10
C GLU A 148 -5.54 0.51 22.79
N VAL A 149 -5.95 -0.69 22.45
CA VAL A 149 -6.81 -0.96 21.29
C VAL A 149 -8.27 -0.87 21.70
N THR A 150 -9.02 -0.04 21.00
CA THR A 150 -10.43 0.23 21.25
C THR A 150 -11.30 -0.20 20.06
N GLU A 151 -12.63 -0.17 20.23
CA GLU A 151 -13.59 -0.38 19.14
C GLU A 151 -13.53 0.70 18.04
N TYR A 152 -12.79 1.78 18.25
CA TYR A 152 -12.57 2.85 17.25
C TYR A 152 -11.31 2.67 16.43
N VAL A 153 -10.46 1.71 16.78
CA VAL A 153 -9.20 1.43 16.11
C VAL A 153 -9.20 -0.01 15.62
N TRP A 154 -8.96 -0.18 14.34
CA TRP A 154 -8.59 -1.47 13.78
C TRP A 154 -7.08 -1.57 13.66
N CYS A 155 -6.50 -2.67 14.15
CA CYS A 155 -5.06 -2.80 14.33
C CYS A 155 -4.54 -4.11 13.76
N LEU A 156 -3.35 -4.05 13.14
CA LEU A 156 -2.59 -5.22 12.67
C LEU A 156 -1.17 -5.16 13.23
N LEU A 157 -0.68 -6.29 13.75
CA LEU A 157 0.73 -6.47 14.08
C LEU A 157 1.52 -6.77 12.80
N VAL A 158 2.48 -5.89 12.44
CA VAL A 158 3.28 -6.03 11.20
C VAL A 158 4.76 -6.27 11.46
N GLY A 159 5.26 -5.94 12.64
CA GLY A 159 6.66 -6.16 13.02
C GLY A 159 6.83 -6.38 14.52
N GLY A 160 7.86 -7.14 14.90
CA GLY A 160 8.09 -7.48 16.30
C GLY A 160 7.11 -8.52 16.85
N ASP A 161 7.07 -8.64 18.17
CA ASP A 161 6.17 -9.51 18.93
C ASP A 161 5.42 -8.69 19.99
N ALA A 162 4.14 -8.99 20.15
CA ALA A 162 3.27 -8.27 21.08
C ALA A 162 2.25 -9.21 21.73
N LYS A 163 1.67 -8.75 22.83
CA LYS A 163 0.56 -9.39 23.52
C LYS A 163 -0.59 -8.42 23.67
N ILE A 164 -1.82 -8.89 23.50
CA ILE A 164 -3.04 -8.16 23.84
C ILE A 164 -3.77 -8.89 24.96
N ASN A 165 -4.11 -8.20 26.03
CA ASN A 165 -4.70 -8.81 27.25
C ASN A 165 -3.86 -9.97 27.82
N GLY A 166 -2.53 -9.93 27.62
CA GLY A 166 -1.62 -11.02 28.01
C GLY A 166 -1.49 -12.18 27.04
N GLU A 167 -2.34 -12.28 26.02
CA GLU A 167 -2.29 -13.29 24.98
C GLU A 167 -1.44 -12.84 23.80
N THR A 168 -0.75 -13.79 23.16
CA THR A 168 0.11 -13.50 22.00
C THR A 168 -0.69 -12.97 20.83
N MET A 169 -0.26 -11.84 20.28
CA MET A 169 -0.77 -11.32 19.01
C MET A 169 -0.11 -12.04 17.84
N TYR A 170 -0.89 -12.36 16.83
CA TYR A 170 -0.38 -12.98 15.62
C TYR A 170 -0.36 -11.99 14.47
N ARG A 171 0.65 -12.11 13.60
CA ARG A 171 0.68 -11.37 12.34
C ARG A 171 -0.43 -11.88 11.45
N ALA A 172 -1.03 -10.98 10.68
CA ALA A 172 -2.18 -11.23 9.82
C ALA A 172 -3.53 -11.46 10.55
N GLU A 173 -3.56 -11.47 11.87
CA GLU A 173 -4.79 -11.34 12.64
C GLU A 173 -5.11 -9.86 12.88
N ASP A 174 -6.37 -9.55 13.02
CA ASP A 174 -6.86 -8.20 13.27
C ASP A 174 -7.41 -8.05 14.69
N TYR A 175 -7.21 -6.88 15.25
CA TYR A 175 -7.58 -6.52 16.61
C TYR A 175 -8.32 -5.19 16.62
N GLY A 176 -9.20 -4.99 17.61
CA GLY A 176 -9.98 -3.77 17.74
C GLY A 176 -11.25 -3.77 16.91
N ALA A 177 -11.54 -2.63 16.29
CA ALA A 177 -12.77 -2.45 15.53
C ALA A 177 -12.80 -3.35 14.31
N ARG A 178 -13.77 -4.16 14.27
CA ARG A 178 -13.96 -5.21 13.28
C ARG A 178 -14.10 -4.73 11.83
N PRO A 179 -13.27 -5.21 10.88
CA PRO A 179 -13.82 -5.59 9.61
C PRO A 179 -14.03 -7.10 9.40
N PHE A 180 -13.34 -7.99 10.10
CA PHE A 180 -13.31 -9.40 9.71
C PHE A 180 -13.63 -10.38 10.83
N ALA A 181 -13.05 -10.25 12.01
CA ALA A 181 -13.11 -11.22 13.09
C ALA A 181 -13.89 -10.76 14.33
N GLU A 182 -13.71 -11.37 15.46
CA GLU A 182 -14.23 -10.92 16.75
C GLU A 182 -13.52 -9.65 17.20
N ILE A 183 -14.27 -8.74 17.84
CA ILE A 183 -13.67 -7.51 18.38
C ILE A 183 -12.82 -7.89 19.59
N ILE A 184 -11.51 -7.83 19.42
CA ILE A 184 -10.54 -8.02 20.49
C ILE A 184 -9.94 -6.65 20.83
N THR A 185 -10.34 -6.10 21.96
CA THR A 185 -9.88 -4.79 22.47
C THR A 185 -9.10 -4.98 23.75
N GLY A 186 -8.27 -4.00 24.09
CA GLY A 186 -7.51 -3.97 25.33
C GLY A 186 -6.06 -3.53 25.17
N PRO A 187 -5.28 -3.59 26.26
CA PRO A 187 -3.89 -3.17 26.22
C PRO A 187 -3.00 -4.12 25.44
N ILE A 188 -2.27 -3.58 24.46
CA ILE A 188 -1.14 -4.23 23.82
C ILE A 188 0.11 -3.89 24.62
N SER A 189 0.95 -4.89 24.83
CA SER A 189 2.29 -4.75 25.41
C SER A 189 3.32 -5.48 24.55
N SER A 190 4.52 -4.93 24.46
CA SER A 190 5.65 -5.57 23.77
C SER A 190 6.90 -5.47 24.63
N LYS A 191 7.62 -6.59 24.80
CA LYS A 191 8.86 -6.62 25.55
C LYS A 191 10.01 -5.99 24.78
N ASP A 192 10.11 -6.31 23.50
CA ASP A 192 11.24 -5.96 22.65
C ASP A 192 10.90 -4.86 21.63
N GLY A 193 9.67 -4.31 21.73
CA GLY A 193 9.11 -3.36 20.79
C GLY A 193 8.39 -4.03 19.62
N CYS A 194 7.44 -3.32 19.05
CA CYS A 194 6.69 -3.83 17.90
C CYS A 194 6.26 -2.69 16.98
N THR A 195 5.79 -3.05 15.79
CA THR A 195 5.19 -2.12 14.85
C THR A 195 3.76 -2.55 14.56
N LEU A 196 2.85 -1.61 14.73
CA LEU A 196 1.43 -1.77 14.47
C LEU A 196 1.03 -0.93 13.25
N LEU A 197 0.11 -1.44 12.44
CA LEU A 197 -0.68 -0.62 11.52
C LEU A 197 -2.02 -0.33 12.17
N LEU A 198 -2.32 0.96 12.32
CA LEU A 198 -3.55 1.45 12.91
C LEU A 198 -4.44 2.06 11.84
N PHE A 199 -5.74 1.84 11.96
CA PHE A 199 -6.74 2.40 11.06
C PHE A 199 -7.90 2.95 11.89
N ASP A 200 -8.32 4.18 11.61
CA ASP A 200 -9.58 4.70 12.14
C ASP A 200 -10.75 3.87 11.60
N ALA A 201 -11.48 3.24 12.49
CA ALA A 201 -12.57 2.33 12.15
C ALA A 201 -13.69 3.01 11.33
N ARG A 202 -13.98 4.29 11.60
CA ARG A 202 -15.01 5.04 10.88
C ARG A 202 -14.56 5.38 9.47
N ARG A 203 -13.28 5.74 9.29
CA ARG A 203 -12.71 5.99 7.96
C ARG A 203 -12.64 4.70 7.14
N LEU A 204 -12.23 3.59 7.76
CA LEU A 204 -12.19 2.28 7.14
C LEU A 204 -13.58 1.83 6.70
N GLN A 205 -14.59 2.01 7.54
CA GLN A 205 -15.98 1.71 7.22
C GLN A 205 -16.50 2.54 6.04
N ARG A 206 -16.21 3.84 6.01
CA ARG A 206 -16.58 4.71 4.88
C ARG A 206 -15.89 4.26 3.59
N LEU A 207 -14.59 3.94 3.67
CA LEU A 207 -13.84 3.45 2.52
C LEU A 207 -14.45 2.14 1.98
N ARG A 208 -14.82 1.22 2.87
CA ARG A 208 -15.48 -0.03 2.50
C ARG A 208 -16.80 0.21 1.76
N LEU A 209 -17.60 1.16 2.21
CA LEU A 209 -18.88 1.48 1.57
C LEU A 209 -18.71 2.22 0.24
N SER A 210 -17.69 3.07 0.12
CA SER A 210 -17.43 3.88 -1.08
C SER A 210 -16.58 3.17 -2.14
N THR A 211 -16.04 1.99 -1.84
CA THR A 211 -15.15 1.25 -2.74
C THR A 211 -15.66 -0.18 -2.93
N PRO A 212 -16.48 -0.44 -3.98
CA PRO A 212 -17.08 -1.75 -4.21
C PRO A 212 -16.09 -2.90 -4.28
N GLN A 213 -14.92 -2.67 -4.89
CA GLN A 213 -13.83 -3.65 -4.96
C GLN A 213 -13.32 -4.03 -3.56
N PHE A 214 -13.11 -3.05 -2.69
CA PHE A 214 -12.70 -3.30 -1.31
C PHE A 214 -13.74 -4.15 -0.58
N ASN A 215 -15.02 -3.77 -0.67
CA ASN A 215 -16.11 -4.54 -0.05
C ASN A 215 -16.22 -5.97 -0.61
N TYR A 216 -15.99 -6.16 -1.92
CA TYR A 216 -15.96 -7.49 -2.53
C TYR A 216 -14.87 -8.38 -1.95
N TYR A 217 -13.62 -7.87 -1.87
CA TYR A 217 -12.50 -8.61 -1.30
C TYR A 217 -12.72 -8.96 0.17
N LEU A 218 -13.25 -8.03 0.97
CA LEU A 218 -13.59 -8.29 2.35
C LEU A 218 -14.63 -9.41 2.51
N ARG A 219 -15.67 -9.39 1.69
CA ARG A 219 -16.69 -10.46 1.69
C ARG A 219 -16.08 -11.82 1.31
N LYS A 220 -15.20 -11.84 0.32
CA LYS A 220 -14.54 -13.08 -0.13
C LYS A 220 -13.66 -13.68 0.96
N LEU A 221 -12.92 -12.85 1.70
CA LEU A 221 -12.13 -13.29 2.85
C LEU A 221 -13.02 -13.88 3.94
N ARG A 222 -14.07 -13.18 4.34
CA ARG A 222 -15.03 -13.67 5.35
C ARG A 222 -15.68 -15.00 4.97
N MET A 223 -16.00 -15.21 3.70
CA MET A 223 -16.53 -16.50 3.24
C MET A 223 -15.51 -17.64 3.36
N LYS A 224 -14.24 -17.37 3.19
CA LYS A 224 -13.16 -18.35 3.41
C LYS A 224 -12.98 -18.68 4.88
N GLU A 225 -13.06 -17.71 5.78
CA GLU A 225 -12.99 -17.90 7.23
C GLU A 225 -14.13 -18.80 7.74
N THR A 226 -15.37 -18.52 7.32
CA THR A 226 -16.54 -19.34 7.72
C THR A 226 -16.50 -20.77 7.20
N GLN A 227 -15.70 -21.05 6.17
CA GLN A 227 -15.49 -22.41 5.66
C GLN A 227 -14.33 -23.17 6.33
N GLY A 228 -13.67 -22.57 7.34
CA GLY A 228 -12.56 -23.21 8.09
C GLY A 228 -11.31 -23.48 7.25
N LYS A 229 -11.17 -22.85 6.08
CA LYS A 229 -10.09 -23.12 5.12
C LYS A 229 -8.88 -22.19 5.24
N VAL A 230 -8.88 -21.24 6.16
CA VAL A 230 -7.78 -20.27 6.32
C VAL A 230 -7.32 -20.30 7.77
N ASP A 231 -6.14 -20.81 8.01
CA ASP A 231 -5.46 -20.69 9.30
C ASP A 231 -4.50 -19.50 9.23
N TRP A 232 -4.95 -18.36 9.72
CA TRP A 232 -4.21 -17.11 9.75
C TRP A 232 -2.99 -17.16 10.69
N ARG A 233 -3.04 -18.06 11.70
CA ARG A 233 -1.97 -18.20 12.70
C ARG A 233 -0.69 -18.73 12.10
N LEU A 234 -0.78 -19.50 11.04
CA LEU A 234 0.38 -20.11 10.39
C LEU A 234 0.86 -19.36 9.16
N GLY A 235 0.21 -18.28 8.75
CA GLY A 235 0.51 -17.57 7.50
C GLY A 235 0.37 -18.45 6.25
N LYS A 236 -0.27 -19.63 6.38
CA LYS A 236 -0.45 -20.60 5.30
C LYS A 236 -1.92 -20.66 4.92
N VAL A 237 -2.20 -20.31 3.68
CA VAL A 237 -3.50 -20.60 3.05
C VAL A 237 -3.46 -22.05 2.60
N ASN A 238 -4.03 -22.97 3.36
CA ASN A 238 -4.28 -24.32 2.88
C ASN A 238 -5.55 -24.26 2.02
N ILE A 239 -5.35 -24.20 0.73
CA ILE A 239 -6.42 -24.50 -0.24
C ILE A 239 -6.49 -26.03 -0.29
N ALA A 240 -7.42 -26.62 0.45
CA ALA A 240 -7.76 -28.01 0.23
C ALA A 240 -8.58 -28.06 -1.08
N ASP A 241 -8.15 -28.92 -2.00
CA ASP A 241 -8.76 -29.23 -3.29
C ASP A 241 -10.24 -29.58 -3.20
#